data_6451e145cc9d2b86ba93a992480b0e36
#
_entry.id   6451e145cc9d2b86ba93a992480b0e36
#
_cell.length_a   1.000
_cell.length_b   1.000
_cell.length_c   1.000
_cell.angle_alpha   90.00
_cell.angle_beta   90.00
_cell.angle_gamma   90.00
#
_symmetry.space_group_name_H-M   'P 1'
#
loop_
_entity.id
_entity.type
_entity.pdbx_description
1 polymer ?
#
loop_
_entity_poly.entity_id
_entity_poly.type
_entity_poly.pdbx_seq_one_letter_code
_entity_poly.pdbx_strand_id
1 'polypeptide(L)'
;GDGIALYGPSDFGLAYLAFGVFVGGPEGFAYPALWECKALGSKSWTDLAKKGLAASKPVYAAQVAIYQTYLGLHDNPAIFTAVNADSMEIYTELVPFDAALAQKMSDRAVRVIQATEAGELLPRSFAQADHFECRFCSYAERCWGGAS
;
A
#
# COMPACT_ATOMS: atom_id res chain seq x y z
N GLY A 1 -9.52 -19.35 21.53
CA GLY A 1 -10.21 -18.92 20.33
C GLY A 1 -9.42 -17.80 19.67
N ASP A 2 -8.70 -18.15 18.66
CA ASP A 2 -7.58 -17.42 18.08
C ASP A 2 -8.10 -16.53 16.95
N GLY A 3 -8.34 -15.25 17.27
CA GLY A 3 -9.09 -14.36 16.42
C GLY A 3 -8.23 -13.61 15.43
N ILE A 4 -8.53 -13.78 14.14
CA ILE A 4 -8.22 -12.78 13.12
C ILE A 4 -9.28 -11.69 13.23
N ALA A 5 -8.92 -10.50 13.67
CA ALA A 5 -9.80 -9.34 13.57
C ALA A 5 -9.73 -8.82 12.13
N LEU A 6 -10.72 -9.17 11.32
CA LEU A 6 -10.88 -8.62 9.98
C LEU A 6 -11.60 -7.27 10.09
N TYR A 7 -10.91 -6.20 9.80
CA TYR A 7 -11.54 -4.91 9.59
C TYR A 7 -11.95 -4.82 8.11
N GLY A 8 -13.21 -5.13 7.83
CA GLY A 8 -13.79 -4.92 6.52
C GLY A 8 -14.27 -3.47 6.36
N PRO A 9 -14.18 -2.87 5.17
CA PRO A 9 -14.79 -1.59 4.92
C PRO A 9 -16.31 -1.75 4.84
N SER A 10 -17.02 -1.23 5.82
CA SER A 10 -18.39 -0.80 5.60
C SER A 10 -18.33 0.47 4.74
N ASP A 11 -18.96 0.44 3.58
CA ASP A 11 -19.43 1.56 2.77
C ASP A 11 -18.53 2.21 1.71
N PHE A 12 -17.39 1.65 1.32
CA PHE A 12 -16.73 2.08 0.08
C PHE A 12 -16.61 0.94 -0.91
N GLY A 13 -17.25 1.12 -2.08
CA GLY A 13 -17.38 0.12 -3.11
C GLY A 13 -16.07 -0.50 -3.58
N LEU A 14 -16.08 -1.83 -3.68
CA LEU A 14 -15.25 -2.69 -4.51
C LEU A 14 -13.73 -2.44 -4.56
N ALA A 15 -13.08 -2.39 -3.41
CA ALA A 15 -11.69 -2.78 -3.32
C ALA A 15 -11.60 -3.81 -2.20
N TYR A 16 -11.41 -5.08 -2.54
CA TYR A 16 -11.09 -6.12 -1.56
C TYR A 16 -9.69 -5.84 -1.00
N LEU A 17 -9.62 -4.92 -0.05
CA LEU A 17 -8.45 -4.71 0.78
C LEU A 17 -8.52 -5.76 1.89
N ALA A 18 -7.92 -6.92 1.66
CA ALA A 18 -7.77 -7.91 2.72
C ALA A 18 -6.58 -7.50 3.57
N PHE A 19 -6.85 -6.79 4.65
CA PHE A 19 -5.88 -6.58 5.72
C PHE A 19 -6.49 -6.97 7.06
N GLY A 20 -5.64 -7.29 8.03
CA GLY A 20 -6.08 -7.67 9.36
C GLY A 20 -4.94 -7.56 10.37
N VAL A 21 -5.25 -7.92 11.60
CA VAL A 21 -4.26 -8.04 12.67
C VAL A 21 -4.24 -9.48 13.15
N PHE A 22 -3.10 -10.14 13.00
CA PHE A 22 -2.87 -11.41 13.66
C PHE A 22 -2.53 -11.15 15.13
N VAL A 23 -3.32 -11.68 16.04
CA VAL A 23 -3.06 -11.59 17.48
C VAL A 23 -2.39 -12.85 18.03
N GLY A 24 -2.24 -13.87 17.21
CA GLY A 24 -1.59 -15.14 17.47
C GLY A 24 -1.62 -16.02 16.23
N GLY A 25 -0.81 -17.10 16.21
CA GLY A 25 -0.73 -17.98 15.04
C GLY A 25 0.49 -18.90 15.10
N PRO A 26 1.02 -19.31 13.94
CA PRO A 26 2.18 -20.21 13.86
C PRO A 26 3.40 -19.69 14.60
N GLU A 27 4.18 -20.62 15.15
CA GLU A 27 5.49 -20.31 15.73
C GLU A 27 6.42 -19.68 14.68
N GLY A 28 7.32 -18.79 15.12
CA GLY A 28 8.27 -18.11 14.24
C GLY A 28 7.83 -16.72 13.78
N PHE A 29 6.60 -16.30 14.10
CA PHE A 29 6.15 -14.92 13.89
C PHE A 29 5.98 -14.20 15.23
N ALA A 30 6.21 -12.89 15.21
CA ALA A 30 5.93 -12.04 16.38
C ALA A 30 4.54 -11.44 16.29
N TYR A 31 3.82 -11.39 17.42
CA TYR A 31 2.44 -10.91 17.49
C TYR A 31 2.27 -9.83 18.57
N PRO A 32 1.29 -8.90 18.43
CA PRO A 32 0.38 -8.75 17.30
C PRO A 32 1.13 -8.26 16.04
N ALA A 33 0.68 -8.68 14.87
CA ALA A 33 1.29 -8.30 13.59
C ALA A 33 0.23 -7.83 12.59
N LEU A 34 0.53 -6.77 11.85
CA LEU A 34 -0.27 -6.39 10.69
C LEU A 34 -0.18 -7.50 9.64
N TRP A 35 -1.30 -7.87 9.06
CA TRP A 35 -1.36 -8.73 7.89
C TRP A 35 -1.95 -7.96 6.71
N GLU A 36 -1.27 -7.99 5.59
CA GLU A 36 -1.72 -7.40 4.32
C GLU A 36 -1.66 -8.44 3.22
N CYS A 37 -2.74 -8.60 2.45
CA CYS A 37 -2.83 -9.58 1.38
C CYS A 37 -3.21 -8.91 0.05
N LYS A 38 -2.54 -9.32 -1.04
CA LYS A 38 -2.81 -8.85 -2.39
C LYS A 38 -2.98 -10.02 -3.36
N ALA A 39 -3.92 -9.91 -4.30
CA ALA A 39 -3.98 -10.78 -5.46
C ALA A 39 -3.27 -10.10 -6.64
N LEU A 40 -2.32 -10.78 -7.26
CA LEU A 40 -1.51 -10.25 -8.36
C LEU A 40 -1.52 -11.22 -9.54
N GLY A 41 -1.59 -10.70 -10.77
CA GLY A 41 -1.34 -11.52 -11.95
C GLY A 41 0.11 -11.99 -12.01
N SER A 42 0.37 -13.11 -12.71
CA SER A 42 1.65 -13.83 -12.72
C SER A 42 2.88 -12.96 -12.95
N LYS A 43 2.84 -12.02 -13.89
CA LYS A 43 3.97 -11.12 -14.17
C LYS A 43 4.32 -10.23 -12.96
N SER A 44 3.31 -9.65 -12.34
CA SER A 44 3.43 -8.76 -11.19
C SER A 44 3.87 -9.52 -9.93
N TRP A 45 3.35 -10.73 -9.75
CA TRP A 45 3.71 -11.64 -8.66
C TRP A 45 5.17 -12.11 -8.78
N THR A 46 5.60 -12.52 -9.99
CA THR A 46 6.97 -12.94 -10.26
C THR A 46 7.97 -11.82 -10.01
N ASP A 47 7.64 -10.59 -10.38
CA ASP A 47 8.49 -9.42 -10.10
C ASP A 47 8.62 -9.17 -8.60
N LEU A 48 7.51 -9.28 -7.85
CA LEU A 48 7.49 -9.19 -6.39
C LEU A 48 8.36 -10.29 -5.74
N ALA A 49 8.16 -11.54 -6.15
CA ALA A 49 8.91 -12.68 -5.60
C ALA A 49 10.43 -12.57 -5.83
N LYS A 50 10.84 -11.92 -6.91
CA LYS A 50 12.28 -11.71 -7.23
C LYS A 50 12.91 -10.53 -6.51
N LYS A 51 12.16 -9.45 -6.29
CA LYS A 51 12.71 -8.15 -5.84
C LYS A 51 12.34 -7.79 -4.41
N GLY A 52 11.35 -8.46 -3.84
CA GLY A 52 10.74 -8.10 -2.56
C GLY A 52 9.76 -6.92 -2.67
N LEU A 53 9.03 -6.68 -1.58
CA LEU A 53 7.94 -5.71 -1.54
C LEU A 53 8.39 -4.28 -1.83
N ALA A 54 9.40 -3.81 -1.11
CA ALA A 54 9.83 -2.41 -1.21
C ALA A 54 10.30 -2.01 -2.61
N ALA A 55 11.04 -2.90 -3.29
CA ALA A 55 11.58 -2.63 -4.63
C ALA A 55 10.56 -2.86 -5.75
N SER A 56 9.69 -3.87 -5.61
CA SER A 56 8.71 -4.22 -6.64
C SER A 56 7.42 -3.42 -6.53
N LYS A 57 6.96 -3.14 -5.32
CA LYS A 57 5.65 -2.56 -5.03
C LYS A 57 5.74 -1.44 -3.98
N PRO A 58 6.43 -0.32 -4.26
CA PRO A 58 6.65 0.74 -3.29
C PRO A 58 5.35 1.32 -2.73
N VAL A 59 4.25 1.30 -3.50
CA VAL A 59 2.93 1.76 -3.03
C VAL A 59 2.39 0.83 -1.93
N TYR A 60 2.57 -0.48 -2.06
CA TYR A 60 2.14 -1.43 -1.02
C TYR A 60 3.06 -1.37 0.20
N ALA A 61 4.36 -1.16 0.02
CA ALA A 61 5.27 -0.92 1.14
C ALA A 61 4.87 0.34 1.93
N ALA A 62 4.50 1.42 1.24
CA ALA A 62 3.98 2.63 1.86
C ALA A 62 2.66 2.38 2.61
N GLN A 63 1.76 1.60 2.04
CA GLN A 63 0.50 1.22 2.68
C GLN A 63 0.74 0.45 3.98
N VAL A 64 1.64 -0.54 3.96
CA VAL A 64 2.03 -1.33 5.14
C VAL A 64 2.59 -0.43 6.23
N ALA A 65 3.52 0.47 5.90
CA ALA A 65 4.14 1.39 6.87
C ALA A 65 3.10 2.33 7.52
N ILE A 66 2.18 2.86 6.73
CA ILE A 66 1.07 3.71 7.22
C ILE A 66 0.16 2.91 8.16
N TYR A 67 -0.24 1.69 7.79
CA TYR A 67 -1.11 0.86 8.62
C TYR A 67 -0.44 0.46 9.94
N GLN A 68 0.86 0.09 9.92
CA GLN A 68 1.59 -0.19 11.15
C GLN A 68 1.61 1.03 12.09
N THR A 69 1.76 2.24 11.54
CA THR A 69 1.73 3.48 12.34
C THR A 69 0.36 3.74 12.94
N TYR A 70 -0.68 3.78 12.12
CA TYR A 70 -2.02 4.18 12.58
C TYR A 70 -2.70 3.13 13.46
N LEU A 71 -2.33 1.86 13.33
CA LEU A 71 -2.85 0.77 14.16
C LEU A 71 -1.96 0.49 15.40
N GLY A 72 -0.83 1.19 15.55
CA GLY A 72 0.11 0.95 16.65
C GLY A 72 0.79 -0.41 16.58
N LEU A 73 1.02 -0.95 15.37
CA LEU A 73 1.57 -2.29 15.12
C LEU A 73 3.02 -2.23 14.60
N HIS A 74 3.80 -1.26 15.08
CA HIS A 74 5.16 -1.00 14.61
C HIS A 74 6.25 -1.79 15.37
N ASP A 75 5.89 -2.45 16.48
CA ASP A 75 6.85 -3.21 17.29
C ASP A 75 7.25 -4.53 16.62
N ASN A 76 6.37 -5.09 15.80
CA ASN A 76 6.58 -6.35 15.09
C ASN A 76 6.54 -6.15 13.58
N PRO A 77 7.31 -6.94 12.80
CA PRO A 77 7.20 -6.92 11.34
C PRO A 77 5.78 -7.21 10.87
N ALA A 78 5.33 -6.52 9.83
CA ALA A 78 4.09 -6.88 9.15
C ALA A 78 4.28 -8.18 8.35
N ILE A 79 3.21 -8.95 8.24
CA ILE A 79 3.15 -10.16 7.40
C ILE A 79 2.48 -9.75 6.09
N PHE A 80 3.28 -9.56 5.06
CA PHE A 80 2.75 -9.29 3.72
C PHE A 80 2.62 -10.59 2.94
N THR A 81 1.46 -10.83 2.36
CA THR A 81 1.21 -11.98 1.48
C THR A 81 0.73 -11.52 0.11
N ALA A 82 1.11 -12.25 -0.93
CA ALA A 82 0.59 -12.03 -2.27
C ALA A 82 0.25 -13.37 -2.92
N VAL A 83 -0.99 -13.48 -3.40
CA VAL A 83 -1.47 -14.65 -4.12
C VAL A 83 -1.32 -14.39 -5.62
N ASN A 84 -0.71 -15.33 -6.33
CA ASN A 84 -0.72 -15.35 -7.78
C ASN A 84 -2.11 -15.77 -8.26
N ALA A 85 -2.83 -14.86 -8.90
CA ALA A 85 -4.21 -15.11 -9.33
C ALA A 85 -4.34 -16.20 -10.41
N ASP A 86 -3.25 -16.52 -11.11
CA ASP A 86 -3.25 -17.51 -12.19
C ASP A 86 -2.85 -18.91 -11.68
N SER A 87 -1.89 -19.01 -10.75
CA SER A 87 -1.33 -20.28 -10.25
C SER A 87 -1.72 -20.61 -8.81
N MET A 88 -2.29 -19.66 -8.07
CA MET A 88 -2.60 -19.76 -6.64
C MET A 88 -1.36 -19.90 -5.73
N GLU A 89 -0.17 -19.68 -6.25
CA GLU A 89 1.05 -19.63 -5.44
C GLU A 89 1.02 -18.45 -4.48
N ILE A 90 1.53 -18.66 -3.28
CA ILE A 90 1.56 -17.64 -2.22
C ILE A 90 3.00 -17.20 -1.98
N TYR A 91 3.23 -15.91 -2.05
CA TYR A 91 4.44 -15.24 -1.59
C TYR A 91 4.19 -14.67 -0.19
N THR A 92 5.17 -14.80 0.71
CA THR A 92 5.10 -14.20 2.05
C THR A 92 6.41 -13.48 2.36
N GLU A 93 6.31 -12.27 2.91
CA GLU A 93 7.45 -11.46 3.34
C GLU A 93 7.16 -10.84 4.71
N LEU A 94 8.14 -10.90 5.61
CA LEU A 94 8.12 -10.14 6.85
C LEU A 94 8.68 -8.74 6.58
N VAL A 95 7.84 -7.74 6.75
CA VAL A 95 8.15 -6.34 6.43
C VAL A 95 8.41 -5.57 7.72
N PRO A 96 9.67 -5.24 8.03
CA PRO A 96 9.99 -4.39 9.17
C PRO A 96 9.31 -3.02 9.05
N PHE A 97 8.98 -2.40 10.17
CA PHE A 97 8.42 -1.06 10.17
C PHE A 97 9.42 -0.04 9.63
N ASP A 98 9.00 0.73 8.63
CA ASP A 98 9.76 1.84 8.06
C ASP A 98 9.15 3.18 8.50
N ALA A 99 9.66 3.71 9.60
CA ALA A 99 9.21 4.97 10.19
C ALA A 99 9.43 6.17 9.25
N ALA A 100 10.51 6.16 8.47
CA ALA A 100 10.82 7.25 7.55
C ALA A 100 9.84 7.27 6.37
N LEU A 101 9.51 6.09 5.82
CA LEU A 101 8.50 5.95 4.78
C LEU A 101 7.12 6.35 5.30
N ALA A 102 6.73 5.90 6.50
CA ALA A 102 5.47 6.24 7.12
C ALA A 102 5.33 7.77 7.31
N GLN A 103 6.36 8.42 7.87
CA GLN A 103 6.37 9.87 8.05
C GLN A 103 6.27 10.61 6.71
N LYS A 104 7.07 10.23 5.72
CA LYS A 104 7.03 10.82 4.37
C LYS A 104 5.64 10.74 3.74
N MET A 105 4.95 9.61 3.91
CA MET A 105 3.59 9.44 3.35
C MET A 105 2.55 10.25 4.13
N SER A 106 2.66 10.30 5.44
CA SER A 106 1.82 11.14 6.29
C SER A 106 1.96 12.62 5.93
N ASP A 107 3.19 13.13 5.81
CA ASP A 107 3.47 14.51 5.40
C ASP A 107 2.90 14.82 4.01
N ARG A 108 2.98 13.86 3.09
CA ARG A 108 2.37 14.00 1.76
C ARG A 108 0.86 14.11 1.86
N ALA A 109 0.20 13.27 2.66
CA ALA A 109 -1.24 13.29 2.85
C ALA A 109 -1.70 14.64 3.43
N VAL A 110 -1.00 15.16 4.44
CA VAL A 110 -1.29 16.48 5.03
C VAL A 110 -1.17 17.58 3.98
N ARG A 111 -0.11 17.58 3.18
CA ARG A 111 0.05 18.58 2.09
C ARG A 111 -1.05 18.51 1.04
N VAL A 112 -1.51 17.30 0.69
CA VAL A 112 -2.63 17.13 -0.25
C VAL A 112 -3.92 17.72 0.33
N ILE A 113 -4.21 17.46 1.60
CA ILE A 113 -5.39 17.99 2.27
C ILE A 113 -5.33 19.53 2.31
N GLN A 114 -4.22 20.10 2.78
CA GLN A 114 -4.03 21.55 2.86
C GLN A 114 -4.16 22.24 1.50
N ALA A 115 -3.54 21.69 0.45
CA ALA A 115 -3.66 22.23 -0.90
C ALA A 115 -5.10 22.15 -1.43
N THR A 116 -5.80 21.06 -1.11
CA THR A 116 -7.22 20.90 -1.50
C THR A 116 -8.10 21.93 -0.81
N GLU A 117 -7.91 22.16 0.47
CA GLU A 117 -8.64 23.18 1.25
C GLU A 117 -8.34 24.60 0.77
N ALA A 118 -7.10 24.88 0.37
CA ALA A 118 -6.69 26.17 -0.19
C ALA A 118 -7.08 26.37 -1.67
N GLY A 119 -7.57 25.33 -2.35
CA GLY A 119 -7.85 25.36 -3.79
C GLY A 119 -6.59 25.41 -4.65
N GLU A 120 -5.44 25.03 -4.10
CA GLU A 120 -4.13 25.04 -4.77
C GLU A 120 -3.83 23.70 -5.44
N LEU A 121 -3.12 23.77 -6.57
CA LEU A 121 -2.59 22.58 -7.24
C LEU A 121 -1.17 22.31 -6.76
N LEU A 122 -0.94 21.10 -6.26
CA LEU A 122 0.41 20.63 -5.94
C LEU A 122 1.26 20.48 -7.21
N PRO A 123 2.60 20.58 -7.11
CA PRO A 123 3.50 20.28 -8.20
C PRO A 123 3.25 18.89 -8.77
N ARG A 124 3.41 18.75 -10.09
CA ARG A 124 3.26 17.46 -10.76
C ARG A 124 4.24 16.44 -10.20
N SER A 125 3.77 15.22 -9.99
CA SER A 125 4.62 14.12 -9.50
C SER A 125 5.61 13.59 -10.55
N PHE A 126 5.35 13.86 -11.83
CA PHE A 126 6.14 13.40 -12.96
C PHE A 126 6.48 14.57 -13.88
N ALA A 127 7.64 14.46 -14.55
CA ALA A 127 8.12 15.51 -15.44
C ALA A 127 7.49 15.47 -16.85
N GLN A 128 6.87 14.35 -17.23
CA GLN A 128 6.36 14.12 -18.59
C GLN A 128 4.94 13.56 -18.58
N ALA A 129 4.13 14.00 -19.53
CA ALA A 129 2.73 13.59 -19.66
C ALA A 129 2.55 12.13 -20.09
N ASP A 130 3.54 11.58 -20.79
CA ASP A 130 3.56 10.19 -21.26
C ASP A 130 4.04 9.17 -20.21
N HIS A 131 4.36 9.63 -19.00
CA HIS A 131 4.65 8.71 -17.89
C HIS A 131 3.51 7.71 -17.70
N PHE A 132 3.87 6.45 -17.43
CA PHE A 132 2.92 5.35 -17.34
C PHE A 132 1.69 5.68 -16.46
N GLU A 133 1.89 6.23 -15.27
CA GLU A 133 0.78 6.60 -14.38
C GLU A 133 -0.07 7.75 -14.93
N CYS A 134 0.54 8.71 -15.66
CA CYS A 134 -0.19 9.82 -16.26
C CYS A 134 -1.10 9.37 -17.39
N ARG A 135 -0.68 8.38 -18.20
CA ARG A 135 -1.50 7.86 -19.31
C ARG A 135 -2.82 7.23 -18.86
N PHE A 136 -2.88 6.71 -17.64
CA PHE A 136 -4.09 6.10 -17.06
C PHE A 136 -4.77 7.00 -16.03
N CYS A 137 -4.30 8.24 -15.86
CA CYS A 137 -4.86 9.18 -14.91
C CYS A 137 -6.09 9.86 -15.48
N SER A 138 -7.23 9.76 -14.80
CA SER A 138 -8.47 10.45 -15.20
C SER A 138 -8.36 11.99 -15.19
N TYR A 139 -7.33 12.54 -14.55
CA TYR A 139 -7.06 13.97 -14.46
C TYR A 139 -5.90 14.42 -15.35
N ALA A 140 -5.42 13.57 -16.27
CA ALA A 140 -4.26 13.88 -17.13
C ALA A 140 -4.48 15.17 -17.93
N GLU A 141 -5.65 15.35 -18.54
CA GLU A 141 -6.00 16.53 -19.32
C GLU A 141 -5.95 17.80 -18.45
N ARG A 142 -6.53 17.78 -17.26
CA ARG A 142 -6.48 18.91 -16.33
C ARG A 142 -5.06 19.21 -15.85
N CYS A 143 -4.27 18.17 -15.65
CA CYS A 143 -2.89 18.28 -15.15
C CYS A 143 -1.92 18.78 -16.22
N TRP A 144 -2.08 18.32 -17.48
CA TRP A 144 -1.15 18.56 -18.58
C TRP A 144 -1.71 19.46 -19.67
N GLY A 145 -3.02 19.57 -19.77
CA GLY A 145 -3.74 20.31 -20.80
C GLY A 145 -3.66 21.83 -20.68
N GLY A 146 -2.54 22.34 -20.27
CA GLY A 146 -2.15 23.73 -20.39
C GLY A 146 -3.02 24.72 -19.60
N ALA A 147 -2.41 25.56 -18.82
CA ALA A 147 -2.90 26.93 -18.71
C ALA A 147 -2.87 27.55 -20.11
N SER A 148 -4.02 27.64 -20.79
CA SER A 148 -4.27 28.63 -21.82
C SER A 148 -4.80 29.88 -21.17
#